data_522a91739b9725fe7d17c61b0cba64bf
#
_entry.id   522a91739b9725fe7d17c61b0cba64bf
#
_cell.length_a   1.000
_cell.length_b   1.000
_cell.length_c   1.000
_cell.angle_alpha   90.00
_cell.angle_beta   90.00
_cell.angle_gamma   90.00
#
_symmetry.space_group_name_H-M   'P 1'
#
loop_
_entity.id
_entity.type
_entity.pdbx_description
1 polymer ?
#
loop_
_entity_poly.entity_id
_entity_poly.type
_entity_poly.pdbx_seq_one_letter_code
_entity_poly.pdbx_strand_id
1 'polypeptide(L)'
;MTDVKPPLNPHPLSEYVAWAGNRNKDPILGVLKEKLPKDAGRILEMASGSGMHINFFAPHFGHLHFHPTDKDREVFNNIRELTTKNGNDNIADPVHLDLTDPSTWFNPGEKASFDAIFCINIFQVAPISIADGMMQCASQLLGENGILIIYGPFKVEGGFTTESNQEFHNTLASHQVPEWGLKDVADLKKAAANHQMVLQEVIDMPANNFSLIFRRI
;
A
#
# COMPACT_ATOMS: atom_id res chain seq x y z
N MET A 1 20.36 -7.94 -13.12
CA MET A 1 19.04 -7.62 -13.69
C MET A 1 19.22 -6.41 -14.58
N THR A 2 18.71 -6.43 -15.79
CA THR A 2 18.82 -5.31 -16.74
C THR A 2 18.04 -4.12 -16.19
N ASP A 3 18.69 -2.94 -16.15
CA ASP A 3 18.11 -1.68 -15.65
C ASP A 3 17.08 -1.07 -16.64
N VAL A 4 16.61 -1.87 -17.58
CA VAL A 4 15.65 -1.47 -18.61
C VAL A 4 14.25 -1.58 -18.04
N LYS A 5 13.51 -0.45 -18.07
CA LYS A 5 12.11 -0.38 -17.66
C LYS A 5 11.24 -1.25 -18.58
N PRO A 6 10.53 -2.28 -18.07
CA PRO A 6 9.58 -3.06 -18.87
C PRO A 6 8.38 -2.21 -19.32
N PRO A 7 7.64 -2.65 -20.35
CA PRO A 7 6.36 -2.04 -20.71
C PRO A 7 5.40 -1.99 -19.52
N LEU A 8 4.62 -0.91 -19.42
CA LEU A 8 3.64 -0.74 -18.36
C LEU A 8 2.62 -1.88 -18.37
N ASN A 9 2.59 -2.64 -17.31
CA ASN A 9 1.59 -3.67 -17.03
C ASN A 9 1.31 -3.67 -15.52
N PRO A 10 0.13 -3.22 -15.06
CA PRO A 10 -0.18 -3.13 -13.63
C PRO A 10 -0.57 -4.46 -13.00
N HIS A 11 -0.61 -5.57 -13.75
CA HIS A 11 -0.88 -6.88 -13.17
C HIS A 11 0.14 -7.19 -12.06
N PRO A 12 -0.29 -7.63 -10.85
CA PRO A 12 0.58 -7.81 -9.69
C PRO A 12 1.80 -8.71 -9.92
N LEU A 13 1.69 -9.69 -10.81
CA LEU A 13 2.76 -10.65 -11.12
C LEU A 13 3.58 -10.27 -12.37
N SER A 14 3.42 -9.04 -12.88
CA SER A 14 4.12 -8.59 -14.08
C SER A 14 5.59 -8.22 -13.82
N GLU A 15 6.40 -8.27 -14.87
CA GLU A 15 7.77 -7.77 -14.83
C GLU A 15 7.85 -6.27 -14.48
N TYR A 16 6.86 -5.48 -14.94
CA TYR A 16 6.79 -4.06 -14.62
C TYR A 16 6.62 -3.82 -13.10
N VAL A 17 5.68 -4.54 -12.47
CA VAL A 17 5.46 -4.41 -11.01
C VAL A 17 6.69 -4.88 -10.25
N ALA A 18 7.32 -5.98 -10.65
CA ALA A 18 8.56 -6.46 -10.04
C ALA A 18 9.72 -5.45 -10.20
N TRP A 19 9.86 -4.84 -11.38
CA TRP A 19 10.86 -3.80 -11.63
C TRP A 19 10.61 -2.56 -10.75
N ALA A 20 9.37 -2.06 -10.72
CA ALA A 20 9.00 -0.90 -9.90
C ALA A 20 9.24 -1.15 -8.41
N GLY A 21 8.83 -2.32 -7.93
CA GLY A 21 8.99 -2.71 -6.54
C GLY A 21 10.47 -2.85 -6.12
N ASN A 22 11.33 -3.38 -7.00
CA ASN A 22 12.76 -3.45 -6.71
C ASN A 22 13.42 -2.07 -6.57
N ARG A 23 12.86 -1.05 -7.20
CA ARG A 23 13.39 0.34 -7.11
C ARG A 23 12.92 1.08 -5.87
N ASN A 24 11.71 0.78 -5.37
CA ASN A 24 11.11 1.53 -4.27
C ASN A 24 11.22 0.85 -2.90
N LYS A 25 11.51 -0.45 -2.84
CA LYS A 25 11.53 -1.22 -1.59
C LYS A 25 12.49 -0.67 -0.53
N ASP A 26 13.72 -0.29 -0.92
CA ASP A 26 14.71 0.22 0.04
C ASP A 26 14.34 1.59 0.61
N PRO A 27 13.93 2.60 -0.19
CA PRO A 27 13.38 3.84 0.33
C PRO A 27 12.16 3.65 1.25
N ILE A 28 11.22 2.78 0.86
CA ILE A 28 10.05 2.48 1.69
C ILE A 28 10.46 1.83 3.02
N LEU A 29 11.43 0.89 2.99
CA LEU A 29 11.97 0.29 4.21
C LEU A 29 12.52 1.35 5.17
N GLY A 30 13.16 2.41 4.64
CA GLY A 30 13.61 3.55 5.44
C GLY A 30 12.47 4.19 6.23
N VAL A 31 11.35 4.49 5.56
CA VAL A 31 10.14 5.04 6.21
C VAL A 31 9.57 4.05 7.22
N LEU A 32 9.45 2.77 6.88
CA LEU A 32 8.92 1.75 7.80
C LEU A 32 9.81 1.62 9.05
N LYS A 33 11.13 1.67 8.93
CA LYS A 33 12.05 1.65 10.07
C LYS A 33 11.84 2.84 11.02
N GLU A 34 11.42 3.98 10.51
CA GLU A 34 11.12 5.16 11.33
C GLU A 34 9.75 5.09 11.98
N LYS A 35 8.73 4.64 11.22
CA LYS A 35 7.31 4.78 11.59
C LYS A 35 6.71 3.56 12.28
N LEU A 36 7.20 2.34 12.01
CA LEU A 36 6.64 1.14 12.61
C LEU A 36 7.00 1.00 14.11
N PRO A 37 6.18 0.27 14.90
CA PRO A 37 6.43 0.01 16.32
C PRO A 37 7.83 -0.54 16.58
N LYS A 38 8.41 -0.18 17.70
CA LYS A 38 9.72 -0.72 18.16
C LYS A 38 9.57 -1.96 19.03
N ASP A 39 8.38 -2.15 19.57
CA ASP A 39 7.98 -3.32 20.36
C ASP A 39 7.17 -4.28 19.50
N ALA A 40 6.80 -5.44 20.06
CA ALA A 40 5.96 -6.41 19.38
C ALA A 40 4.64 -5.79 18.90
N GLY A 41 4.24 -6.11 17.68
CA GLY A 41 3.05 -5.53 17.08
C GLY A 41 2.58 -6.27 15.83
N ARG A 42 1.42 -5.85 15.31
CA ARG A 42 0.76 -6.42 14.15
C ARG A 42 0.67 -5.39 13.03
N ILE A 43 1.12 -5.78 11.86
CA ILE A 43 1.17 -4.92 10.67
C ILE A 43 0.32 -5.53 9.56
N LEU A 44 -0.57 -4.75 8.97
CA LEU A 44 -1.37 -5.16 7.82
C LEU A 44 -0.82 -4.56 6.54
N GLU A 45 -0.67 -5.36 5.49
CA GLU A 45 -0.48 -4.85 4.13
C GLU A 45 -1.79 -4.97 3.35
N MET A 46 -2.31 -3.85 2.88
CA MET A 46 -3.46 -3.80 1.97
C MET A 46 -2.97 -3.88 0.52
N ALA A 47 -3.63 -4.71 -0.30
CA ALA A 47 -3.28 -4.94 -1.69
C ALA A 47 -1.82 -5.40 -1.86
N SER A 48 -1.49 -6.54 -1.24
CA SER A 48 -0.11 -7.09 -1.21
C SER A 48 0.41 -7.53 -2.57
N GLY A 49 -0.46 -7.73 -3.56
CA GLY A 49 -0.10 -8.13 -4.91
C GLY A 49 0.77 -9.38 -4.93
N SER A 50 1.97 -9.27 -5.51
CA SER A 50 2.90 -10.41 -5.58
C SER A 50 3.48 -10.84 -4.23
N GLY A 51 3.27 -10.08 -3.16
CA GLY A 51 3.91 -10.32 -1.86
C GLY A 51 5.38 -9.94 -1.79
N MET A 52 5.91 -9.29 -2.83
CA MET A 52 7.33 -8.92 -2.88
C MET A 52 7.73 -7.96 -1.77
N HIS A 53 6.91 -6.93 -1.52
CA HIS A 53 7.20 -5.91 -0.51
C HIS A 53 7.18 -6.49 0.90
N ILE A 54 6.10 -7.17 1.28
CA ILE A 54 5.99 -7.75 2.63
C ILE A 54 7.10 -8.77 2.89
N ASN A 55 7.46 -9.58 1.90
CA ASN A 55 8.55 -10.55 2.00
C ASN A 55 9.93 -9.91 2.09
N PHE A 56 10.09 -8.71 1.53
CA PHE A 56 11.32 -7.93 1.67
C PHE A 56 11.39 -7.23 3.04
N PHE A 57 10.25 -6.71 3.56
CA PHE A 57 10.25 -5.94 4.79
C PHE A 57 10.29 -6.79 6.06
N ALA A 58 9.51 -7.86 6.12
CA ALA A 58 9.31 -8.65 7.32
C ALA A 58 10.61 -9.11 8.02
N PRO A 59 11.67 -9.55 7.32
CA PRO A 59 12.93 -9.94 7.96
C PRO A 59 13.64 -8.82 8.72
N HIS A 60 13.34 -7.56 8.39
CA HIS A 60 13.92 -6.40 9.09
C HIS A 60 13.23 -6.06 10.40
N PHE A 61 12.12 -6.74 10.72
CA PHE A 61 11.25 -6.46 11.87
C PHE A 61 10.82 -7.77 12.55
N GLY A 62 11.76 -8.56 13.04
CA GLY A 62 11.50 -9.87 13.64
C GLY A 62 10.59 -9.85 14.87
N HIS A 63 10.34 -8.68 15.46
CA HIS A 63 9.41 -8.46 16.57
C HIS A 63 7.97 -8.14 16.11
N LEU A 64 7.74 -7.91 14.82
CA LEU A 64 6.44 -7.59 14.24
C LEU A 64 5.88 -8.79 13.47
N HIS A 65 4.55 -8.95 13.49
CA HIS A 65 3.82 -9.94 12.70
C HIS A 65 3.10 -9.25 11.53
N PHE A 66 3.41 -9.68 10.31
CA PHE A 66 2.89 -9.11 9.08
C PHE A 66 1.72 -9.92 8.52
N HIS A 67 0.67 -9.23 8.12
CA HIS A 67 -0.57 -9.83 7.60
C HIS A 67 -0.82 -9.31 6.17
N PRO A 68 -0.46 -10.09 5.14
CA PRO A 68 -0.76 -9.73 3.75
C PRO A 68 -2.24 -9.88 3.44
N THR A 69 -2.78 -8.93 2.67
CA THR A 69 -4.15 -9.02 2.17
C THR A 69 -4.25 -8.56 0.72
N ASP A 70 -5.17 -9.15 -0.02
CA ASP A 70 -5.50 -8.71 -1.38
C ASP A 70 -6.96 -9.08 -1.70
N LYS A 71 -7.58 -8.35 -2.64
CA LYS A 71 -8.88 -8.72 -3.18
C LYS A 71 -8.80 -9.88 -4.17
N ASP A 72 -7.65 -10.02 -4.83
CA ASP A 72 -7.40 -11.06 -5.81
C ASP A 72 -6.74 -12.27 -5.14
N ARG A 73 -7.51 -13.35 -4.99
CA ARG A 73 -7.02 -14.60 -4.39
C ARG A 73 -5.98 -15.33 -5.27
N GLU A 74 -5.86 -14.98 -6.54
CA GLU A 74 -4.88 -15.60 -7.45
C GLU A 74 -3.45 -15.28 -7.04
N VAL A 75 -3.21 -14.14 -6.36
CA VAL A 75 -1.87 -13.78 -5.86
C VAL A 75 -1.44 -14.55 -4.61
N PHE A 76 -2.36 -15.20 -3.90
CA PHE A 76 -2.08 -15.83 -2.60
C PHE A 76 -1.04 -16.93 -2.66
N ASN A 77 -1.07 -17.75 -3.72
CA ASN A 77 -0.07 -18.80 -3.87
C ASN A 77 1.34 -18.22 -4.05
N ASN A 78 1.46 -17.14 -4.82
CA ASN A 78 2.74 -16.47 -5.00
C ASN A 78 3.26 -15.87 -3.68
N ILE A 79 2.39 -15.29 -2.85
CA ILE A 79 2.76 -14.77 -1.52
C ILE A 79 3.30 -15.91 -0.66
N ARG A 80 2.58 -17.06 -0.58
CA ARG A 80 2.99 -18.24 0.20
C ARG A 80 4.33 -18.82 -0.26
N GLU A 81 4.50 -18.96 -1.57
CA GLU A 81 5.73 -19.47 -2.16
C GLU A 81 6.93 -18.58 -1.83
N LEU A 82 6.78 -17.26 -1.94
CA LEU A 82 7.83 -16.31 -1.57
C LEU A 82 8.14 -16.36 -0.07
N THR A 83 7.09 -16.42 0.78
CA THR A 83 7.25 -16.52 2.23
C THR A 83 8.02 -17.78 2.62
N THR A 84 7.64 -18.93 2.06
CA THR A 84 8.31 -20.20 2.30
C THR A 84 9.76 -20.19 1.79
N LYS A 85 9.97 -19.70 0.56
CA LYS A 85 11.29 -19.62 -0.06
C LYS A 85 12.26 -18.75 0.73
N ASN A 86 11.76 -17.65 1.31
CA ASN A 86 12.58 -16.71 2.08
C ASN A 86 12.72 -17.11 3.55
N GLY A 87 11.97 -18.11 4.03
CA GLY A 87 11.98 -18.54 5.42
C GLY A 87 11.45 -17.49 6.40
N ASN A 88 10.48 -16.67 5.95
CA ASN A 88 9.88 -15.63 6.78
C ASN A 88 8.79 -16.23 7.67
N ASP A 89 9.07 -16.41 8.96
CA ASP A 89 8.19 -17.00 9.96
C ASP A 89 7.24 -15.97 10.62
N ASN A 90 7.47 -14.70 10.38
CA ASN A 90 6.67 -13.59 10.90
C ASN A 90 5.66 -13.01 9.88
N ILE A 91 5.37 -13.74 8.79
CA ILE A 91 4.31 -13.41 7.82
C ILE A 91 3.19 -14.42 7.94
N ALA A 92 1.97 -13.94 8.21
CA ALA A 92 0.75 -14.75 8.26
C ALA A 92 0.32 -15.23 6.86
N ASP A 93 -0.57 -16.20 6.81
CA ASP A 93 -1.22 -16.61 5.56
C ASP A 93 -2.03 -15.45 4.95
N PRO A 94 -2.02 -15.23 3.62
CA PRO A 94 -2.74 -14.13 2.99
C PRO A 94 -4.26 -14.26 3.17
N VAL A 95 -4.93 -13.13 3.43
CA VAL A 95 -6.36 -13.05 3.67
C VAL A 95 -7.03 -12.21 2.59
N HIS A 96 -8.22 -12.63 2.18
CA HIS A 96 -9.04 -11.85 1.24
C HIS A 96 -9.57 -10.59 1.89
N LEU A 97 -9.26 -9.44 1.29
CA LEU A 97 -9.76 -8.13 1.71
C LEU A 97 -10.01 -7.27 0.48
N ASP A 98 -11.27 -6.92 0.24
CA ASP A 98 -11.70 -5.97 -0.78
C ASP A 98 -12.08 -4.65 -0.09
N LEU A 99 -11.40 -3.56 -0.47
CA LEU A 99 -11.65 -2.23 0.09
C LEU A 99 -13.05 -1.67 -0.26
N THR A 100 -13.75 -2.29 -1.22
CA THR A 100 -15.12 -1.91 -1.60
C THR A 100 -16.19 -2.77 -0.93
N ASP A 101 -15.81 -3.85 -0.23
CA ASP A 101 -16.72 -4.77 0.43
C ASP A 101 -16.38 -4.94 1.92
N PRO A 102 -17.05 -4.20 2.81
CA PRO A 102 -16.82 -4.30 4.25
C PRO A 102 -17.04 -5.70 4.85
N SER A 103 -17.77 -6.58 4.17
CA SER A 103 -17.99 -7.95 4.65
C SER A 103 -16.74 -8.82 4.57
N THR A 104 -15.73 -8.39 3.80
CA THR A 104 -14.44 -9.06 3.65
C THR A 104 -13.40 -8.59 4.67
N TRP A 105 -13.67 -7.49 5.38
CA TRP A 105 -12.75 -6.97 6.37
C TRP A 105 -12.77 -7.87 7.61
N PHE A 106 -11.66 -7.93 8.34
CA PHE A 106 -11.54 -8.79 9.52
C PHE A 106 -12.76 -8.69 10.45
N ASN A 107 -13.18 -9.83 11.00
CA ASN A 107 -14.40 -9.95 11.78
C ASN A 107 -14.48 -8.89 12.89
N PRO A 108 -15.59 -8.11 12.97
CA PRO A 108 -15.75 -7.08 13.99
C PRO A 108 -15.77 -7.61 15.44
N GLY A 109 -15.89 -8.94 15.65
CA GLY A 109 -15.82 -9.57 16.97
C GLY A 109 -14.42 -9.87 17.46
N GLU A 110 -13.44 -9.97 16.57
CA GLU A 110 -12.02 -9.93 16.94
C GLU A 110 -11.62 -8.46 16.93
N LYS A 111 -11.26 -7.92 18.09
CA LYS A 111 -10.56 -6.63 18.15
C LYS A 111 -9.19 -6.82 17.46
N ALA A 112 -9.22 -6.87 16.13
CA ALA A 112 -8.03 -6.87 15.32
C ALA A 112 -7.47 -5.46 15.36
N SER A 113 -6.71 -5.16 16.40
CA SER A 113 -5.95 -3.92 16.45
C SER A 113 -4.62 -4.15 15.74
N PHE A 114 -4.48 -3.55 14.57
CA PHE A 114 -3.18 -3.40 13.95
C PHE A 114 -2.52 -2.12 14.44
N ASP A 115 -1.22 -2.18 14.67
CA ASP A 115 -0.43 -1.03 15.09
C ASP A 115 -0.10 -0.13 13.90
N ALA A 116 0.06 -0.73 12.72
CA ALA A 116 0.18 0.00 11.48
C ALA A 116 -0.42 -0.79 10.31
N ILE A 117 -0.88 -0.05 9.32
CA ILE A 117 -1.34 -0.54 8.03
C ILE A 117 -0.52 0.15 6.95
N PHE A 118 -0.12 -0.56 5.89
CA PHE A 118 0.49 0.09 4.74
C PHE A 118 -0.11 -0.42 3.43
N CYS A 119 -0.05 0.44 2.40
CA CYS A 119 -0.49 0.13 1.05
C CYS A 119 0.44 0.80 0.04
N ILE A 120 0.89 0.04 -0.97
CA ILE A 120 1.91 0.48 -1.92
C ILE A 120 1.35 0.42 -3.34
N ASN A 121 1.40 1.56 -4.05
CA ASN A 121 1.14 1.63 -5.49
C ASN A 121 -0.24 1.11 -5.94
N ILE A 122 -1.32 1.43 -5.22
CA ILE A 122 -2.68 1.06 -5.64
C ILE A 122 -3.39 2.19 -6.40
N PHE A 123 -3.25 3.44 -5.94
CA PHE A 123 -4.12 4.54 -6.38
C PHE A 123 -3.98 4.90 -7.84
N GLN A 124 -2.82 4.69 -8.46
CA GLN A 124 -2.62 5.01 -9.89
C GLN A 124 -3.38 4.05 -10.83
N VAL A 125 -3.82 2.88 -10.36
CA VAL A 125 -4.50 1.85 -11.16
C VAL A 125 -5.86 1.41 -10.59
N ALA A 126 -6.38 2.17 -9.62
CA ALA A 126 -7.66 1.91 -8.99
C ALA A 126 -8.55 3.17 -9.01
N PRO A 127 -9.89 3.04 -8.91
CA PRO A 127 -10.77 4.18 -8.79
C PRO A 127 -10.53 4.95 -7.49
N ILE A 128 -10.71 6.26 -7.51
CA ILE A 128 -10.53 7.08 -6.29
C ILE A 128 -11.53 6.69 -5.17
N SER A 129 -12.65 6.08 -5.52
CA SER A 129 -13.65 5.62 -4.55
C SER A 129 -13.11 4.59 -3.55
N ILE A 130 -12.02 3.87 -3.87
CA ILE A 130 -11.38 2.98 -2.89
C ILE A 130 -10.76 3.73 -1.71
N ALA A 131 -10.50 5.03 -1.84
CA ALA A 131 -9.95 5.83 -0.75
C ALA A 131 -10.91 5.86 0.45
N ASP A 132 -12.21 5.99 0.21
CA ASP A 132 -13.22 5.96 1.27
C ASP A 132 -13.21 4.61 2.01
N GLY A 133 -13.28 3.49 1.26
CA GLY A 133 -13.21 2.15 1.84
C GLY A 133 -11.89 1.87 2.56
N MET A 134 -10.76 2.32 2.03
CA MET A 134 -9.45 2.19 2.68
C MET A 134 -9.41 2.94 4.02
N MET A 135 -9.89 4.17 4.06
CA MET A 135 -9.91 4.98 5.29
C MET A 135 -10.87 4.39 6.32
N GLN A 136 -12.06 3.94 5.88
CA GLN A 136 -13.02 3.27 6.75
C GLN A 136 -12.44 1.96 7.31
N CYS A 137 -11.89 1.11 6.47
CA CYS A 137 -11.25 -0.14 6.89
C CYS A 137 -10.10 0.13 7.87
N ALA A 138 -9.22 1.07 7.55
CA ALA A 138 -8.10 1.44 8.43
C ALA A 138 -8.60 1.97 9.78
N SER A 139 -9.61 2.83 9.80
CA SER A 139 -10.17 3.37 11.06
C SER A 139 -10.78 2.29 11.97
N GLN A 140 -11.29 1.19 11.38
CA GLN A 140 -11.85 0.07 12.14
C GLN A 140 -10.78 -0.91 12.63
N LEU A 141 -9.71 -1.10 11.85
CA LEU A 141 -8.68 -2.10 12.12
C LEU A 141 -7.48 -1.56 12.90
N LEU A 142 -7.20 -0.26 12.83
CA LEU A 142 -6.11 0.35 13.58
C LEU A 142 -6.45 0.44 15.08
N GLY A 143 -5.48 0.08 15.89
CA GLY A 143 -5.50 0.35 17.32
C GLY A 143 -5.42 1.86 17.65
N GLU A 144 -5.47 2.18 18.93
CA GLU A 144 -5.24 3.54 19.41
C GLU A 144 -3.83 4.01 18.99
N ASN A 145 -3.75 5.20 18.42
CA ASN A 145 -2.52 5.75 17.82
C ASN A 145 -1.94 4.99 16.61
N GLY A 146 -2.66 4.02 16.08
CA GLY A 146 -2.26 3.30 14.87
C GLY A 146 -2.17 4.22 13.65
N ILE A 147 -1.32 3.84 12.68
CA ILE A 147 -1.07 4.63 11.46
C ILE A 147 -1.37 3.85 10.19
N LEU A 148 -1.82 4.56 9.17
CA LEU A 148 -1.91 4.07 7.80
C LEU A 148 -0.86 4.79 6.96
N ILE A 149 -0.01 4.03 6.28
CA ILE A 149 1.05 4.51 5.38
C ILE A 149 0.63 4.19 3.95
N ILE A 150 0.48 5.21 3.10
CA ILE A 150 0.16 5.04 1.69
C ILE A 150 1.32 5.53 0.85
N TYR A 151 1.92 4.65 0.05
CA TYR A 151 3.00 5.00 -0.85
C TYR A 151 2.54 5.01 -2.30
N GLY A 152 2.97 6.01 -3.04
CA GLY A 152 2.74 6.09 -4.49
C GLY A 152 2.99 7.49 -5.07
N PRO A 153 2.78 7.64 -6.38
CA PRO A 153 2.79 8.94 -7.05
C PRO A 153 1.42 9.61 -6.91
N PHE A 154 1.42 10.89 -6.55
CA PHE A 154 0.21 11.69 -6.36
C PHE A 154 0.32 13.05 -7.02
N LYS A 155 -0.82 13.67 -7.32
CA LYS A 155 -0.95 15.09 -7.54
C LYS A 155 -1.06 15.81 -6.19
N VAL A 156 -0.70 17.08 -6.18
CA VAL A 156 -0.84 17.97 -5.03
C VAL A 156 -1.57 19.23 -5.47
N GLU A 157 -2.67 19.56 -4.79
CA GLU A 157 -3.50 20.74 -5.09
C GLU A 157 -3.93 20.85 -6.57
N GLY A 158 -4.31 19.72 -7.16
CA GLY A 158 -4.74 19.61 -8.55
C GLY A 158 -3.62 19.55 -9.58
N GLY A 159 -2.38 19.82 -9.19
CA GLY A 159 -1.19 19.88 -10.07
C GLY A 159 -0.33 18.62 -10.05
N PHE A 160 0.41 18.40 -11.14
CA PHE A 160 1.51 17.44 -11.16
C PHE A 160 2.74 18.06 -10.49
N THR A 161 3.40 17.30 -9.64
CA THR A 161 4.60 17.77 -8.92
C THR A 161 5.81 17.87 -9.83
N THR A 162 5.84 17.10 -10.92
CA THR A 162 6.90 17.10 -11.92
C THR A 162 6.34 16.74 -13.30
N GLU A 163 7.09 17.09 -14.36
CA GLU A 163 6.82 16.67 -15.73
C GLU A 163 6.77 15.14 -15.87
N SER A 164 7.69 14.43 -15.20
CA SER A 164 7.71 12.96 -15.19
C SER A 164 6.43 12.34 -14.59
N ASN A 165 5.83 12.96 -13.56
CA ASN A 165 4.54 12.51 -13.03
C ASN A 165 3.39 12.78 -14.01
N GLN A 166 3.44 13.88 -14.75
CA GLN A 166 2.47 14.16 -15.81
C GLN A 166 2.59 13.16 -16.96
N GLU A 167 3.79 12.85 -17.41
CA GLU A 167 4.04 11.84 -18.44
C GLU A 167 3.55 10.45 -17.99
N PHE A 168 3.81 10.08 -16.73
CA PHE A 168 3.32 8.82 -16.18
C PHE A 168 1.79 8.76 -16.13
N HIS A 169 1.14 9.86 -15.70
CA HIS A 169 -0.32 9.97 -15.73
C HIS A 169 -0.87 9.79 -17.16
N ASN A 170 -0.28 10.47 -18.15
CA ASN A 170 -0.68 10.36 -19.55
C ASN A 170 -0.49 8.93 -20.09
N THR A 171 0.59 8.27 -19.69
CA THR A 171 0.84 6.86 -20.07
C THR A 171 -0.24 5.95 -19.50
N LEU A 172 -0.63 6.12 -18.23
CA LEU A 172 -1.74 5.37 -17.64
C LEU A 172 -3.07 5.65 -18.37
N ALA A 173 -3.38 6.90 -18.61
CA ALA A 173 -4.61 7.31 -19.33
C ALA A 173 -4.68 6.77 -20.76
N SER A 174 -3.54 6.54 -21.44
CA SER A 174 -3.50 5.99 -22.79
C SER A 174 -4.03 4.54 -22.87
N HIS A 175 -4.12 3.83 -21.77
CA HIS A 175 -4.73 2.50 -21.69
C HIS A 175 -6.28 2.53 -21.76
N GLN A 176 -6.89 3.72 -21.77
CA GLN A 176 -8.35 3.91 -21.87
C GLN A 176 -9.14 3.23 -20.72
N VAL A 177 -8.52 3.06 -19.57
CA VAL A 177 -9.18 2.63 -18.33
C VAL A 177 -9.50 3.89 -17.52
N PRO A 178 -10.78 4.26 -17.34
CA PRO A 178 -11.16 5.55 -16.74
C PRO A 178 -10.58 5.80 -15.36
N GLU A 179 -10.36 4.73 -14.60
CA GLU A 179 -9.85 4.79 -13.23
C GLU A 179 -8.34 5.00 -13.14
N TRP A 180 -7.60 4.79 -14.26
CA TRP A 180 -6.14 4.88 -14.21
C TRP A 180 -5.64 6.32 -14.33
N GLY A 181 -4.60 6.61 -13.56
CA GLY A 181 -3.98 7.94 -13.49
C GLY A 181 -3.73 8.36 -12.04
N LEU A 182 -2.87 9.37 -11.87
CA LEU A 182 -2.52 9.88 -10.55
C LEU A 182 -3.72 10.54 -9.87
N LYS A 183 -3.95 10.21 -8.62
CA LYS A 183 -4.96 10.82 -7.74
C LYS A 183 -4.35 11.99 -6.99
N ASP A 184 -5.19 12.87 -6.46
CA ASP A 184 -4.74 14.01 -5.66
C ASP A 184 -4.71 13.65 -4.18
N VAL A 185 -3.70 14.14 -3.47
CA VAL A 185 -3.62 14.01 -2.01
C VAL A 185 -4.85 14.62 -1.32
N ALA A 186 -5.43 15.68 -1.90
CA ALA A 186 -6.64 16.31 -1.38
C ALA A 186 -7.85 15.36 -1.35
N ASP A 187 -7.97 14.47 -2.33
CA ASP A 187 -9.05 13.46 -2.36
C ASP A 187 -8.89 12.45 -1.22
N LEU A 188 -7.66 12.01 -0.95
CA LEU A 188 -7.38 11.12 0.16
C LEU A 188 -7.62 11.79 1.52
N LYS A 189 -7.25 13.07 1.66
CA LYS A 189 -7.55 13.86 2.87
C LYS A 189 -9.05 13.98 3.11
N LYS A 190 -9.83 14.19 2.04
CA LYS A 190 -11.30 14.27 2.14
C LYS A 190 -11.90 12.94 2.59
N ALA A 191 -11.46 11.82 2.00
CA ALA A 191 -11.88 10.49 2.42
C ALA A 191 -11.51 10.22 3.90
N ALA A 192 -10.29 10.57 4.31
CA ALA A 192 -9.83 10.41 5.68
C ALA A 192 -10.70 11.14 6.70
N ALA A 193 -11.09 12.39 6.40
CA ALA A 193 -11.93 13.19 7.29
C ALA A 193 -13.31 12.55 7.56
N ASN A 194 -13.85 11.77 6.62
CA ASN A 194 -15.12 11.06 6.79
C ASN A 194 -15.02 9.89 7.79
N HIS A 195 -13.81 9.39 8.09
CA HIS A 195 -13.59 8.17 8.85
C HIS A 195 -12.67 8.34 10.07
N GLN A 196 -12.64 9.54 10.65
CA GLN A 196 -11.79 9.81 11.83
C GLN A 196 -10.30 9.52 11.59
N MET A 197 -9.86 9.76 10.37
CA MET A 197 -8.46 9.68 9.99
C MET A 197 -7.95 11.06 9.58
N VAL A 198 -6.72 11.39 9.92
CA VAL A 198 -6.10 12.67 9.56
C VAL A 198 -4.74 12.44 8.91
N LEU A 199 -4.46 13.15 7.82
CA LEU A 199 -3.12 13.18 7.23
C LEU A 199 -2.18 13.96 8.16
N GLN A 200 -1.27 13.23 8.78
CA GLN A 200 -0.31 13.77 9.75
C GLN A 200 0.98 14.25 9.10
N GLU A 201 1.44 13.52 8.08
CA GLU A 201 2.72 13.80 7.46
C GLU A 201 2.73 13.39 5.98
N VAL A 202 3.46 14.14 5.18
CA VAL A 202 3.78 13.82 3.77
C VAL A 202 5.30 13.75 3.66
N ILE A 203 5.82 12.59 3.29
CA ILE A 203 7.26 12.36 3.14
C ILE A 203 7.57 12.27 1.66
N ASP A 204 8.47 13.14 1.18
CA ASP A 204 8.99 13.08 -0.18
C ASP A 204 9.82 11.81 -0.39
N MET A 205 9.55 11.09 -1.47
CA MET A 205 10.20 9.83 -1.78
C MET A 205 10.90 9.92 -3.15
N PRO A 206 11.92 9.07 -3.40
CA PRO A 206 12.57 9.02 -4.71
C PRO A 206 11.57 8.80 -5.85
N ALA A 207 11.94 9.25 -7.05
CA ALA A 207 11.16 9.16 -8.28
C ALA A 207 9.78 9.85 -8.18
N ASN A 208 9.72 10.98 -7.46
CA ASN A 208 8.55 11.83 -7.32
C ASN A 208 7.33 11.12 -6.74
N ASN A 209 7.57 10.16 -5.85
CA ASN A 209 6.54 9.52 -5.04
C ASN A 209 6.43 10.20 -3.68
N PHE A 210 5.41 9.81 -2.94
CA PHE A 210 5.20 10.22 -1.55
C PHE A 210 4.90 9.01 -0.67
N SER A 211 5.25 9.11 0.62
CA SER A 211 4.66 8.31 1.69
C SER A 211 3.75 9.23 2.50
N LEU A 212 2.46 8.94 2.46
CA LEU A 212 1.42 9.69 3.17
C LEU A 212 1.11 8.96 4.47
N ILE A 213 1.30 9.62 5.60
CA ILE A 213 1.07 9.05 6.93
C ILE A 213 -0.26 9.58 7.47
N PHE A 214 -1.23 8.70 7.58
CA PHE A 214 -2.51 9.00 8.21
C PHE A 214 -2.55 8.41 9.62
N ARG A 215 -3.21 9.10 10.54
CA ARG A 215 -3.42 8.66 11.91
C ARG A 215 -4.91 8.64 12.23
N ARG A 216 -5.33 7.64 13.00
CA ARG A 216 -6.65 7.61 13.62
C ARG A 216 -6.73 8.63 14.75
N ILE A 217 -7.81 9.42 14.79
CA ILE A 217 -8.12 10.43 15.82
C ILE A 217 -9.31 10.02 16.68
#